data_043dea6ff3927236261bae8725d642e0
#
_entry.id   043dea6ff3927236261bae8725d642e0
#
_cell.length_a   1.000
_cell.length_b   1.000
_cell.length_c   1.000
_cell.angle_alpha   90.00
_cell.angle_beta   90.00
_cell.angle_gamma   90.00
#
_symmetry.space_group_name_H-M   'P 1'
#
loop_
_entity.id
_entity.type
_entity.pdbx_description
1 polymer ?
#
loop_
_entity_poly.entity_id
_entity_poly.type
_entity_poly.pdbx_seq_one_letter_code
_entity_poly.pdbx_strand_id
1 'polypeptide(L)'
;MYYVTVNGKEWITAHDKTLITFLRDELNLTGTKDASGADWVLVDGVKTAARSVRLSQLKGKAVMTVEGIDPSEMEEIAAHLAAPAALSGGFFAPGMAIMAKEKNHWHENRPASQEILNIVSGKKIFADDVNVPRQVYVRPIFAKNVGAKITKIDFTRALENVRFGDCIQKADIPGEFDGMIGVGDTVENNNQVAALLVSTYLAEMDALSRLIDIEYDAVTDSADRGTPEMPECAACQYSDDDTLTVYTNGRDEKKIRASCAAALNIPEEDIKIVATPVPGCKSGRAEVFAALVAWLTQQSAKVKF
;
A
#
# COMPACT_ATOMS: atom_id res chain seq x y z
N MET A 1 -21.58 -0.89 16.24
CA MET A 1 -20.77 -2.11 16.11
C MET A 1 -21.20 -2.86 14.86
N TYR A 2 -20.23 -3.36 14.10
CA TYR A 2 -20.42 -4.08 12.85
C TYR A 2 -19.99 -5.53 13.05
N TYR A 3 -20.85 -6.46 12.66
CA TYR A 3 -20.59 -7.90 12.72
C TYR A 3 -20.31 -8.37 11.31
N VAL A 4 -19.20 -9.05 11.10
CA VAL A 4 -18.77 -9.53 9.78
C VAL A 4 -18.29 -10.96 9.91
N THR A 5 -18.82 -11.85 9.08
CA THR A 5 -18.34 -13.24 9.00
C THR A 5 -17.29 -13.33 7.90
N VAL A 6 -16.06 -13.69 8.25
CA VAL A 6 -14.95 -13.84 7.31
C VAL A 6 -14.37 -15.23 7.46
N ASN A 7 -14.31 -15.99 6.36
CA ASN A 7 -13.78 -17.37 6.31
C ASN A 7 -14.42 -18.26 7.40
N GLY A 8 -15.75 -18.13 7.60
CA GLY A 8 -16.51 -18.89 8.58
C GLY A 8 -16.36 -18.44 10.04
N LYS A 9 -15.59 -17.39 10.32
CA LYS A 9 -15.39 -16.84 11.67
C LYS A 9 -16.08 -15.49 11.79
N GLU A 10 -16.78 -15.26 12.91
CA GLU A 10 -17.40 -13.97 13.23
C GLU A 10 -16.40 -13.00 13.85
N TRP A 11 -16.47 -11.75 13.41
CA TRP A 11 -15.66 -10.64 13.87
C TRP A 11 -16.53 -9.43 14.21
N ILE A 12 -16.06 -8.61 15.14
CA ILE A 12 -16.75 -7.41 15.58
C ILE A 12 -15.79 -6.23 15.51
N THR A 13 -16.22 -5.12 14.90
CA THR A 13 -15.49 -3.86 14.91
C THR A 13 -16.40 -2.69 15.25
N ALA A 14 -15.85 -1.64 15.85
CA ALA A 14 -16.59 -0.44 16.23
C ALA A 14 -16.82 0.53 15.07
N HIS A 15 -15.97 0.48 14.03
CA HIS A 15 -15.91 1.48 12.96
C HIS A 15 -16.39 0.91 11.62
N ASP A 16 -17.20 1.69 10.91
CA ASP A 16 -17.56 1.40 9.53
C ASP A 16 -16.42 1.82 8.60
N LYS A 17 -15.76 0.83 8.02
CA LYS A 17 -14.64 0.99 7.09
C LYS A 17 -14.84 0.15 5.84
N THR A 18 -13.97 0.30 4.85
CA THR A 18 -13.99 -0.59 3.69
C THR A 18 -13.58 -2.00 4.10
N LEU A 19 -14.13 -2.98 3.39
CA LEU A 19 -13.81 -4.38 3.66
C LEU A 19 -12.31 -4.65 3.47
N ILE A 20 -11.66 -4.04 2.48
CA ILE A 20 -10.23 -4.21 2.25
C ILE A 20 -9.39 -3.77 3.44
N THR A 21 -9.68 -2.59 4.03
CA THR A 21 -9.01 -2.09 5.23
C THR A 21 -9.20 -3.04 6.42
N PHE A 22 -10.42 -3.55 6.60
CA PHE A 22 -10.71 -4.49 7.67
C PHE A 22 -9.92 -5.81 7.53
N LEU A 23 -9.92 -6.39 6.32
CA LEU A 23 -9.20 -7.64 6.04
C LEU A 23 -7.69 -7.51 6.28
N ARG A 24 -7.08 -6.45 5.74
CA ARG A 24 -5.62 -6.30 5.73
C ARG A 24 -5.07 -5.77 7.05
N ASP A 25 -5.70 -4.74 7.64
CA ASP A 25 -5.14 -4.02 8.77
C ASP A 25 -5.58 -4.58 10.12
N GLU A 26 -6.80 -5.16 10.22
CA GLU A 26 -7.29 -5.73 11.48
C GLU A 26 -7.15 -7.25 11.53
N LEU A 27 -7.45 -7.95 10.41
CA LEU A 27 -7.40 -9.41 10.38
C LEU A 27 -6.07 -9.96 9.87
N ASN A 28 -5.20 -9.12 9.34
CA ASN A 28 -3.93 -9.48 8.69
C ASN A 28 -4.11 -10.53 7.56
N LEU A 29 -5.27 -10.47 6.87
CA LEU A 29 -5.56 -11.28 5.69
C LEU A 29 -5.09 -10.54 4.43
N THR A 30 -3.81 -10.63 4.15
CA THR A 30 -3.12 -9.81 3.14
C THR A 30 -3.13 -10.42 1.73
N GLY A 31 -3.68 -11.62 1.56
CA GLY A 31 -3.89 -12.24 0.25
C GLY A 31 -4.82 -11.41 -0.64
N THR A 32 -5.84 -10.76 -0.06
CA THR A 32 -6.63 -9.76 -0.77
C THR A 32 -5.80 -8.48 -0.90
N LYS A 33 -5.39 -8.11 -2.14
CA LYS A 33 -4.50 -6.97 -2.38
C LYS A 33 -5.30 -5.69 -2.57
N ASP A 34 -4.78 -4.58 -2.05
CA ASP A 34 -5.44 -3.27 -2.18
C ASP A 34 -5.09 -2.58 -3.52
N ALA A 35 -5.51 -3.22 -4.61
CA ALA A 35 -5.39 -2.69 -5.96
C ALA A 35 -6.54 -3.19 -6.83
N SER A 36 -6.92 -2.41 -7.84
CA SER A 36 -7.98 -2.78 -8.78
C SER A 36 -7.65 -4.09 -9.50
N GLY A 37 -8.59 -5.03 -9.48
CA GLY A 37 -8.40 -6.35 -10.08
C GLY A 37 -7.68 -7.38 -9.19
N ALA A 38 -7.12 -6.96 -8.06
CA ALA A 38 -6.45 -7.84 -7.08
C ALA A 38 -7.20 -7.92 -5.74
N ASP A 39 -8.26 -7.10 -5.56
CA ASP A 39 -9.04 -6.93 -4.34
C ASP A 39 -10.31 -7.80 -4.29
N TRP A 40 -10.35 -8.89 -5.04
CA TRP A 40 -11.50 -9.76 -5.11
C TRP A 40 -11.66 -10.64 -3.87
N VAL A 41 -12.90 -10.70 -3.40
CA VAL A 41 -13.40 -11.64 -2.38
C VAL A 41 -14.73 -12.22 -2.85
N LEU A 42 -15.21 -13.29 -2.21
CA LEU A 42 -16.60 -13.73 -2.39
C LEU A 42 -17.46 -13.21 -1.23
N VAL A 43 -18.56 -12.56 -1.53
CA VAL A 43 -19.61 -12.20 -0.56
C VAL A 43 -20.84 -13.04 -0.89
N ASP A 44 -21.23 -13.95 -0.01
CA ASP A 44 -22.26 -14.95 -0.25
C ASP A 44 -22.04 -15.73 -1.58
N GLY A 45 -20.78 -16.05 -1.89
CA GLY A 45 -20.39 -16.78 -3.10
C GLY A 45 -20.26 -15.90 -4.36
N VAL A 46 -20.56 -14.59 -4.29
CA VAL A 46 -20.49 -13.67 -5.44
C VAL A 46 -19.22 -12.83 -5.39
N LYS A 47 -18.49 -12.79 -6.49
CA LYS A 47 -17.27 -11.97 -6.64
C LYS A 47 -17.55 -10.49 -6.36
N THR A 48 -16.82 -9.92 -5.44
CA THR A 48 -17.01 -8.55 -4.97
C THR A 48 -15.66 -7.88 -4.76
N ALA A 49 -15.53 -6.61 -5.18
CA ALA A 49 -14.33 -5.81 -4.94
C ALA A 49 -14.32 -5.31 -3.49
N ALA A 50 -13.36 -5.77 -2.69
CA ALA A 50 -13.30 -5.45 -1.26
C ALA A 50 -13.11 -3.95 -0.99
N ARG A 51 -12.52 -3.20 -1.92
CA ARG A 51 -12.37 -1.74 -1.82
C ARG A 51 -13.68 -0.97 -1.98
N SER A 52 -14.66 -1.53 -2.66
CA SER A 52 -15.94 -0.86 -2.96
C SER A 52 -17.03 -1.14 -1.92
N VAL A 53 -16.80 -2.03 -0.96
CA VAL A 53 -17.81 -2.47 0.03
C VAL A 53 -17.43 -2.00 1.43
N ARG A 54 -18.39 -1.44 2.16
CA ARG A 54 -18.26 -1.08 3.57
C ARG A 54 -18.83 -2.18 4.47
N LEU A 55 -18.32 -2.26 5.69
CA LEU A 55 -18.77 -3.28 6.66
C LEU A 55 -20.26 -3.17 6.99
N SER A 56 -20.81 -1.94 6.97
CA SER A 56 -22.25 -1.69 7.14
C SER A 56 -23.14 -2.42 6.12
N GLN A 57 -22.60 -2.73 4.93
CA GLN A 57 -23.29 -3.42 3.84
C GLN A 57 -23.22 -4.95 3.94
N LEU A 58 -22.45 -5.47 4.91
CA LEU A 58 -22.14 -6.91 5.05
C LEU A 58 -22.91 -7.58 6.19
N LYS A 59 -23.87 -6.88 6.81
CA LYS A 59 -24.69 -7.47 7.89
C LYS A 59 -25.39 -8.74 7.43
N GLY A 60 -25.10 -9.86 8.11
CA GLY A 60 -25.68 -11.18 7.80
C GLY A 60 -25.09 -11.86 6.56
N LYS A 61 -24.03 -11.31 5.95
CA LYS A 61 -23.34 -11.89 4.79
C LYS A 61 -22.07 -12.61 5.21
N ALA A 62 -21.69 -13.63 4.44
CA ALA A 62 -20.45 -14.35 4.60
C ALA A 62 -19.41 -13.87 3.57
N VAL A 63 -18.25 -13.52 4.04
CA VAL A 63 -17.10 -13.14 3.21
C VAL A 63 -16.11 -14.30 3.17
N MET A 64 -15.65 -14.68 1.97
CA MET A 64 -14.55 -15.61 1.77
C MET A 64 -13.40 -14.89 1.06
N THR A 65 -12.22 -14.93 1.66
CA THR A 65 -10.97 -14.47 1.07
C THR A 65 -10.18 -15.66 0.51
N VAL A 66 -9.08 -15.40 -0.18
CA VAL A 66 -8.23 -16.46 -0.72
C VAL A 66 -7.71 -17.40 0.36
N GLU A 67 -7.49 -16.91 1.57
CA GLU A 67 -7.04 -17.70 2.72
C GLU A 67 -8.13 -18.63 3.27
N GLY A 68 -9.39 -18.41 2.88
CA GLY A 68 -10.53 -19.27 3.26
C GLY A 68 -10.86 -20.37 2.26
N ILE A 69 -10.14 -20.46 1.15
CA ILE A 69 -10.31 -21.55 0.16
C ILE A 69 -9.72 -22.85 0.75
N ASP A 70 -10.45 -23.94 0.60
CA ASP A 70 -9.98 -25.25 1.06
C ASP A 70 -8.61 -25.60 0.47
N PRO A 71 -7.67 -26.15 1.25
CA PRO A 71 -6.31 -26.46 0.77
C PRO A 71 -6.28 -27.37 -0.46
N SER A 72 -7.16 -28.36 -0.56
CA SER A 72 -7.20 -29.26 -1.72
C SER A 72 -7.70 -28.54 -2.99
N GLU A 73 -8.71 -27.70 -2.85
CA GLU A 73 -9.17 -26.84 -3.96
C GLU A 73 -8.10 -25.81 -4.34
N MET A 74 -7.38 -25.26 -3.37
CA MET A 74 -6.31 -24.31 -3.64
C MET A 74 -5.15 -24.92 -4.44
N GLU A 75 -4.81 -26.18 -4.21
CA GLU A 75 -3.81 -26.90 -5.00
C GLU A 75 -4.23 -27.03 -6.47
N GLU A 76 -5.48 -27.37 -6.74
CA GLU A 76 -6.03 -27.46 -8.09
C GLU A 76 -6.09 -26.09 -8.78
N ILE A 77 -6.58 -25.05 -8.06
CA ILE A 77 -6.61 -23.67 -8.55
C ILE A 77 -5.20 -23.17 -8.85
N ALA A 78 -4.22 -23.46 -7.99
CA ALA A 78 -2.84 -23.04 -8.19
C ALA A 78 -2.22 -23.73 -9.44
N ALA A 79 -2.52 -24.99 -9.67
CA ALA A 79 -2.09 -25.70 -10.87
C ALA A 79 -2.67 -25.05 -12.15
N HIS A 80 -3.96 -24.73 -12.12
CA HIS A 80 -4.66 -24.05 -13.22
C HIS A 80 -4.09 -22.65 -13.50
N LEU A 81 -3.73 -21.91 -12.46
CA LEU A 81 -3.22 -20.54 -12.56
C LEU A 81 -1.69 -20.44 -12.67
N ALA A 82 -0.96 -21.55 -12.80
CA ALA A 82 0.50 -21.54 -12.76
C ALA A 82 1.12 -20.57 -13.80
N ALA A 83 0.66 -20.59 -15.04
CA ALA A 83 1.19 -19.71 -16.09
C ALA A 83 0.81 -18.23 -15.89
N PRO A 84 -0.48 -17.87 -15.71
CA PRO A 84 -0.85 -16.47 -15.45
C PRO A 84 -0.26 -15.92 -14.13
N ALA A 85 -0.16 -16.72 -13.08
CA ALA A 85 0.44 -16.30 -11.82
C ALA A 85 1.92 -15.91 -11.98
N ALA A 86 2.67 -16.66 -12.77
CA ALA A 86 4.08 -16.37 -13.03
C ALA A 86 4.26 -15.05 -13.82
N LEU A 87 3.37 -14.76 -14.77
CA LEU A 87 3.46 -13.55 -15.61
C LEU A 87 3.24 -12.25 -14.83
N SER A 88 2.36 -12.25 -13.82
CA SER A 88 2.01 -11.05 -13.03
C SER A 88 2.95 -10.79 -11.85
N GLY A 89 4.08 -11.48 -11.74
CA GLY A 89 4.93 -11.45 -10.53
C GLY A 89 4.20 -11.96 -9.27
N GLY A 90 2.97 -12.44 -9.43
CA GLY A 90 2.15 -13.01 -8.36
C GLY A 90 1.24 -12.04 -7.62
N PHE A 91 1.30 -10.74 -7.88
CA PHE A 91 0.50 -9.75 -7.16
C PHE A 91 -1.02 -9.93 -7.35
N PHE A 92 -1.45 -10.24 -8.58
CA PHE A 92 -2.86 -10.45 -8.91
C PHE A 92 -3.35 -11.88 -8.70
N ALA A 93 -2.44 -12.83 -8.49
CA ALA A 93 -2.76 -14.26 -8.45
C ALA A 93 -3.80 -14.64 -7.39
N PRO A 94 -3.79 -14.11 -6.16
CA PRO A 94 -4.82 -14.39 -5.17
C PRO A 94 -6.22 -13.93 -5.62
N GLY A 95 -6.33 -12.75 -6.25
CA GLY A 95 -7.59 -12.28 -6.83
C GLY A 95 -8.08 -13.17 -7.96
N MET A 96 -7.16 -13.71 -8.79
CA MET A 96 -7.50 -14.68 -9.82
C MET A 96 -7.99 -16.01 -9.25
N ALA A 97 -7.46 -16.44 -8.10
CA ALA A 97 -7.94 -17.64 -7.39
C ALA A 97 -9.40 -17.47 -6.92
N ILE A 98 -9.75 -16.30 -6.40
CA ILE A 98 -11.14 -15.97 -6.06
C ILE A 98 -12.06 -16.03 -7.29
N MET A 99 -11.59 -15.51 -8.43
CA MET A 99 -12.35 -15.58 -9.69
C MET A 99 -12.51 -17.03 -10.20
N ALA A 100 -11.49 -17.84 -10.08
CA ALA A 100 -11.58 -19.27 -10.41
C ALA A 100 -12.59 -19.95 -9.49
N LYS A 101 -12.49 -19.74 -8.19
CA LYS A 101 -13.41 -20.30 -7.18
C LYS A 101 -14.87 -19.93 -7.47
N GLU A 102 -15.17 -18.67 -7.77
CA GLU A 102 -16.54 -18.23 -8.13
C GLU A 102 -17.08 -19.01 -9.31
N LYS A 103 -16.27 -19.19 -10.35
CA LYS A 103 -16.70 -19.85 -11.58
C LYS A 103 -16.75 -21.39 -11.47
N ASN A 104 -16.21 -21.96 -10.41
CA ASN A 104 -16.03 -23.39 -10.23
C ASN A 104 -15.38 -24.07 -11.46
N HIS A 105 -14.34 -23.42 -12.00
CA HIS A 105 -13.72 -23.79 -13.28
C HIS A 105 -12.20 -23.90 -13.14
N TRP A 106 -11.73 -25.00 -12.56
CA TRP A 106 -10.32 -25.36 -12.45
C TRP A 106 -10.22 -26.89 -12.48
N HIS A 107 -9.67 -27.42 -13.51
CA HIS A 107 -9.38 -28.85 -13.57
C HIS A 107 -8.03 -29.01 -14.25
N GLU A 108 -7.01 -29.28 -13.47
CA GLU A 108 -5.68 -29.55 -13.95
C GLU A 108 -5.16 -30.81 -13.32
N ASN A 109 -4.56 -31.67 -14.17
CA ASN A 109 -3.99 -32.95 -13.73
C ASN A 109 -2.51 -32.85 -13.30
N ARG A 110 -1.95 -31.64 -13.22
CA ARG A 110 -0.56 -31.41 -12.80
C ARG A 110 -0.53 -30.72 -11.45
N PRO A 111 0.27 -31.19 -10.49
CA PRO A 111 0.43 -30.48 -9.23
C PRO A 111 1.15 -29.15 -9.45
N ALA A 112 0.72 -28.12 -8.74
CA ALA A 112 1.44 -26.85 -8.68
C ALA A 112 2.76 -27.02 -7.92
N SER A 113 3.78 -26.27 -8.30
CA SER A 113 4.97 -26.14 -7.43
C SER A 113 4.60 -25.41 -6.13
N GLN A 114 5.36 -25.66 -5.06
CA GLN A 114 5.13 -24.97 -3.77
C GLN A 114 5.23 -23.43 -3.91
N GLU A 115 6.09 -22.95 -4.80
CA GLU A 115 6.21 -21.52 -5.08
C GLU A 115 4.91 -20.97 -5.69
N ILE A 116 4.36 -21.63 -6.69
CA ILE A 116 3.07 -21.22 -7.32
C ILE A 116 1.94 -21.29 -6.30
N LEU A 117 1.89 -22.33 -5.49
CA LEU A 117 0.89 -22.47 -4.44
C LEU A 117 0.98 -21.29 -3.43
N ASN A 118 2.17 -20.91 -3.01
CA ASN A 118 2.37 -19.76 -2.12
C ASN A 118 1.96 -18.43 -2.76
N ILE A 119 2.20 -18.27 -4.06
CA ILE A 119 1.79 -17.10 -4.82
C ILE A 119 0.26 -17.02 -4.89
N VAL A 120 -0.40 -18.09 -5.34
CA VAL A 120 -1.84 -18.12 -5.61
C VAL A 120 -2.66 -18.06 -4.33
N SER A 121 -2.20 -18.70 -3.26
CA SER A 121 -2.84 -18.67 -1.94
C SER A 121 -2.62 -17.36 -1.15
N GLY A 122 -1.90 -16.39 -1.72
CA GLY A 122 -1.62 -15.12 -1.04
C GLY A 122 -0.55 -15.18 0.06
N LYS A 123 0.14 -16.31 0.21
CA LYS A 123 1.24 -16.46 1.18
C LYS A 123 2.53 -15.75 0.77
N LYS A 124 2.63 -15.31 -0.49
CA LYS A 124 3.76 -14.52 -0.96
C LYS A 124 3.63 -13.09 -0.44
N ILE A 125 4.61 -12.67 0.34
CA ILE A 125 4.62 -11.38 1.03
C ILE A 125 5.25 -10.31 0.14
N PHE A 126 4.50 -9.24 -0.12
CA PHE A 126 4.96 -8.00 -0.74
C PHE A 126 5.23 -6.96 0.36
N ALA A 127 5.94 -5.87 0.05
CA ALA A 127 6.11 -4.78 1.01
C ALA A 127 4.75 -4.20 1.48
N ASP A 128 3.74 -4.18 0.60
CA ASP A 128 2.37 -3.81 0.95
C ASP A 128 1.70 -4.76 1.96
N ASP A 129 2.19 -5.98 2.12
CA ASP A 129 1.66 -6.95 3.09
C ASP A 129 2.32 -6.84 4.46
N VAL A 130 3.43 -6.10 4.55
CA VAL A 130 4.15 -5.91 5.82
C VAL A 130 3.38 -4.91 6.68
N ASN A 131 2.96 -5.34 7.86
CA ASN A 131 2.41 -4.49 8.90
C ASN A 131 3.39 -4.45 10.08
N VAL A 132 3.80 -3.26 10.47
CA VAL A 132 4.71 -3.04 11.60
C VAL A 132 3.94 -2.45 12.79
N PRO A 133 4.31 -2.78 14.03
CA PRO A 133 3.61 -2.27 15.20
C PRO A 133 3.62 -0.74 15.26
N ARG A 134 2.49 -0.15 15.68
CA ARG A 134 2.35 1.31 15.85
C ARG A 134 2.68 2.11 14.59
N GLN A 135 2.37 1.56 13.40
CA GLN A 135 2.64 2.24 12.15
C GLN A 135 1.66 3.40 11.90
N VAL A 136 2.19 4.48 11.34
CA VAL A 136 1.41 5.51 10.66
C VAL A 136 1.35 5.19 9.17
N TYR A 137 0.28 5.65 8.55
CA TYR A 137 0.07 5.55 7.11
C TYR A 137 0.51 6.83 6.44
N VAL A 138 1.15 6.71 5.29
CA VAL A 138 1.68 7.84 4.54
C VAL A 138 1.10 7.83 3.14
N ARG A 139 0.53 8.96 2.74
CA ARG A 139 0.02 9.19 1.40
C ARG A 139 0.79 10.30 0.70
N PRO A 140 1.47 10.03 -0.39
CA PRO A 140 2.07 11.05 -1.22
C PRO A 140 1.00 11.95 -1.87
N ILE A 141 1.19 13.26 -1.76
CA ILE A 141 0.39 14.29 -2.42
C ILE A 141 1.16 14.78 -3.63
N PHE A 142 0.56 14.60 -4.78
CA PHE A 142 1.23 14.88 -6.05
C PHE A 142 0.95 16.29 -6.54
N ALA A 143 1.98 16.91 -7.12
CA ALA A 143 1.83 18.16 -7.83
C ALA A 143 1.00 17.99 -9.11
N LYS A 144 0.33 19.07 -9.49
CA LYS A 144 -0.45 19.22 -10.72
C LYS A 144 0.13 20.39 -11.51
N ASN A 145 -0.47 20.76 -12.64
CA ASN A 145 -0.06 21.92 -13.43
C ASN A 145 1.41 21.89 -13.87
N VAL A 146 1.75 20.89 -14.69
CA VAL A 146 3.10 20.73 -15.27
C VAL A 146 3.54 22.03 -15.98
N GLY A 147 4.78 22.49 -15.71
CA GLY A 147 5.33 23.75 -16.18
C GLY A 147 5.10 24.95 -15.27
N ALA A 148 4.19 24.86 -14.30
CA ALA A 148 3.94 25.91 -13.32
C ALA A 148 4.81 25.76 -12.07
N LYS A 149 5.02 26.87 -11.34
CA LYS A 149 5.68 26.86 -10.03
C LYS A 149 4.68 26.72 -8.91
N ILE A 150 5.03 25.96 -7.89
CA ILE A 150 4.28 25.90 -6.65
C ILE A 150 4.50 27.21 -5.88
N THR A 151 3.41 27.93 -5.59
CA THR A 151 3.46 29.19 -4.81
C THR A 151 3.10 28.99 -3.36
N LYS A 152 2.26 27.98 -3.06
CA LYS A 152 1.84 27.63 -1.70
C LYS A 152 1.42 26.18 -1.61
N ILE A 153 1.68 25.54 -0.48
CA ILE A 153 1.09 24.26 -0.09
C ILE A 153 0.36 24.50 1.23
N ASP A 154 -0.97 24.37 1.22
CA ASP A 154 -1.82 24.61 2.38
C ASP A 154 -2.48 23.31 2.85
N PHE A 155 -2.12 22.86 4.01
CA PHE A 155 -2.66 21.66 4.66
C PHE A 155 -3.39 21.96 5.97
N THR A 156 -3.66 23.24 6.27
CA THR A 156 -4.33 23.68 7.51
C THR A 156 -5.64 22.92 7.72
N ARG A 157 -6.48 22.85 6.68
CA ARG A 157 -7.77 22.16 6.75
C ARG A 157 -7.62 20.64 6.97
N ALA A 158 -6.57 20.04 6.41
CA ALA A 158 -6.29 18.61 6.63
C ALA A 158 -5.87 18.37 8.07
N LEU A 159 -4.97 19.18 8.63
CA LEU A 159 -4.48 19.05 10.00
C LEU A 159 -5.56 19.36 11.04
N GLU A 160 -6.49 20.27 10.79
CA GLU A 160 -7.64 20.53 11.67
C GLU A 160 -8.61 19.33 11.75
N ASN A 161 -8.63 18.47 10.74
CA ASN A 161 -9.55 17.34 10.62
C ASN A 161 -8.89 15.98 10.92
N VAL A 162 -7.56 15.89 10.95
CA VAL A 162 -6.84 14.67 11.30
C VAL A 162 -6.82 14.50 12.82
N ARG A 163 -7.03 13.27 13.29
CA ARG A 163 -6.99 13.00 14.75
C ARG A 163 -5.57 12.95 15.28
N PHE A 164 -4.71 12.22 14.58
CA PHE A 164 -3.29 12.07 14.88
C PHE A 164 -2.55 11.96 13.56
N GLY A 165 -1.95 13.04 13.11
CA GLY A 165 -1.25 13.07 11.84
C GLY A 165 -0.47 14.35 11.64
N ASP A 166 0.24 14.39 10.53
CA ASP A 166 1.11 15.48 10.14
C ASP A 166 1.15 15.59 8.61
N CYS A 167 1.80 16.66 8.13
CA CYS A 167 2.05 16.88 6.72
C CYS A 167 3.50 17.29 6.53
N ILE A 168 4.29 16.44 5.88
CA ILE A 168 5.73 16.63 5.66
C ILE A 168 5.95 17.24 4.29
N GLN A 169 6.75 18.29 4.21
CA GLN A 169 7.11 19.00 3.00
C GLN A 169 8.61 18.84 2.69
N LYS A 170 9.03 19.28 1.50
CA LYS A 170 10.45 19.28 1.10
C LYS A 170 11.35 19.99 2.12
N ALA A 171 10.87 21.09 2.74
CA ALA A 171 11.61 21.85 3.72
C ALA A 171 11.89 21.10 5.03
N ASP A 172 11.14 20.04 5.32
CA ASP A 172 11.27 19.21 6.54
C ASP A 172 12.30 18.09 6.37
N ILE A 173 12.84 17.90 5.15
CA ILE A 173 13.83 16.86 4.85
C ILE A 173 15.18 17.28 5.42
N PRO A 174 15.78 16.50 6.34
CA PRO A 174 17.01 16.91 7.02
C PRO A 174 18.28 16.80 6.16
N GLY A 175 18.26 16.00 5.11
CA GLY A 175 19.39 15.73 4.23
C GLY A 175 19.10 16.03 2.75
N GLU A 176 19.77 15.30 1.85
CA GLU A 176 19.64 15.47 0.40
C GLU A 176 18.67 14.44 -0.20
N PHE A 177 17.60 14.90 -0.83
CA PHE A 177 16.66 14.03 -1.53
C PHE A 177 15.86 14.78 -2.61
N ASP A 178 16.02 14.36 -3.87
CA ASP A 178 15.35 14.97 -5.03
C ASP A 178 13.94 14.41 -5.31
N GLY A 179 13.44 13.50 -4.45
CA GLY A 179 12.13 12.84 -4.64
C GLY A 179 10.92 13.70 -4.33
N MET A 180 11.12 14.91 -3.76
CA MET A 180 10.06 15.89 -3.46
C MET A 180 10.34 17.24 -4.07
N ILE A 181 9.25 17.93 -4.41
CA ILE A 181 9.28 19.35 -4.82
C ILE A 181 8.52 20.19 -3.80
N GLY A 182 8.88 21.47 -3.70
CA GLY A 182 8.30 22.38 -2.70
C GLY A 182 7.92 23.72 -3.28
N VAL A 183 7.58 24.67 -2.40
CA VAL A 183 7.30 26.06 -2.80
C VAL A 183 8.49 26.66 -3.52
N GLY A 184 8.26 27.26 -4.69
CA GLY A 184 9.26 27.83 -5.55
C GLY A 184 9.79 26.89 -6.66
N ASP A 185 9.56 25.57 -6.54
CA ASP A 185 9.94 24.60 -7.57
C ASP A 185 8.96 24.59 -8.73
N THR A 186 9.46 24.31 -9.93
CA THR A 186 8.61 24.10 -11.13
C THR A 186 8.21 22.63 -11.21
N VAL A 187 6.96 22.38 -11.52
CA VAL A 187 6.44 21.03 -11.75
C VAL A 187 6.91 20.56 -13.13
N GLU A 188 7.77 19.56 -13.19
CA GLU A 188 8.27 18.99 -14.43
C GLU A 188 7.34 17.87 -14.98
N ASN A 189 6.72 17.14 -14.08
CA ASN A 189 5.77 16.07 -14.42
C ASN A 189 4.79 15.81 -13.27
N ASN A 190 3.69 15.14 -13.57
CA ASN A 190 2.61 14.86 -12.61
C ASN A 190 2.88 13.70 -11.64
N ASN A 191 4.08 13.12 -11.65
CA ASN A 191 4.53 12.11 -10.69
C ASN A 191 5.39 12.68 -9.56
N GLN A 192 5.64 14.00 -9.55
CA GLN A 192 6.40 14.65 -8.50
C GLN A 192 5.55 14.83 -7.25
N VAL A 193 6.13 14.48 -6.10
CA VAL A 193 5.48 14.56 -4.78
C VAL A 193 5.75 15.92 -4.18
N ALA A 194 4.69 16.64 -3.79
CA ALA A 194 4.77 17.97 -3.17
C ALA A 194 4.67 17.90 -1.64
N ALA A 195 3.97 16.91 -1.10
CA ALA A 195 3.87 16.71 0.35
C ALA A 195 3.60 15.24 0.67
N LEU A 196 3.82 14.85 1.93
CA LEU A 196 3.43 13.57 2.50
C LEU A 196 2.39 13.81 3.58
N LEU A 197 1.18 13.33 3.37
CA LEU A 197 0.15 13.29 4.41
C LEU A 197 0.37 12.07 5.29
N VAL A 198 0.42 12.28 6.60
CA VAL A 198 0.62 11.23 7.61
C VAL A 198 -0.62 11.12 8.49
N SER A 199 -1.11 9.92 8.75
CA SER A 199 -2.18 9.66 9.73
C SER A 199 -2.05 8.29 10.35
N THR A 200 -2.53 8.14 11.58
CA THR A 200 -2.69 6.84 12.25
C THR A 200 -3.89 6.05 11.73
N TYR A 201 -4.78 6.68 10.93
CA TYR A 201 -6.00 6.07 10.41
C TYR A 201 -6.04 6.03 8.89
N LEU A 202 -5.80 4.86 8.31
CA LEU A 202 -5.84 4.67 6.86
C LEU A 202 -7.18 5.10 6.24
N ALA A 203 -8.29 4.85 6.93
CA ALA A 203 -9.63 5.13 6.41
C ALA A 203 -9.94 6.62 6.16
N GLU A 204 -9.20 7.54 6.78
CA GLU A 204 -9.41 8.98 6.61
C GLU A 204 -8.51 9.60 5.53
N MET A 205 -7.48 8.88 5.05
CA MET A 205 -6.47 9.43 4.14
C MET A 205 -7.04 10.00 2.85
N ASP A 206 -8.07 9.35 2.28
CA ASP A 206 -8.73 9.82 1.05
C ASP A 206 -9.49 11.14 1.26
N ALA A 207 -10.13 11.30 2.41
CA ALA A 207 -10.85 12.52 2.75
C ALA A 207 -9.88 13.66 3.06
N LEU A 208 -8.85 13.39 3.85
CA LEU A 208 -7.84 14.38 4.25
C LEU A 208 -7.01 14.87 3.06
N SER A 209 -6.62 13.98 2.14
CA SER A 209 -5.84 14.38 0.97
C SER A 209 -6.55 15.40 0.07
N ARG A 210 -7.89 15.41 0.06
CA ARG A 210 -8.71 16.38 -0.67
C ARG A 210 -8.79 17.76 0.01
N LEU A 211 -8.37 17.85 1.25
CA LEU A 211 -8.33 19.09 2.03
C LEU A 211 -6.98 19.81 1.94
N ILE A 212 -6.01 19.22 1.20
CA ILE A 212 -4.71 19.83 0.95
C ILE A 212 -4.81 20.59 -0.36
N ASP A 213 -4.56 21.89 -0.29
CA ASP A 213 -4.57 22.79 -1.43
C ASP A 213 -3.15 23.15 -1.86
N ILE A 214 -2.86 23.05 -3.16
CA ILE A 214 -1.58 23.47 -3.76
C ILE A 214 -1.88 24.57 -4.75
N GLU A 215 -1.33 25.75 -4.50
CA GLU A 215 -1.45 26.93 -5.37
C GLU A 215 -0.26 27.01 -6.33
N TYR A 216 -0.52 27.47 -7.53
CA TYR A 216 0.46 27.58 -8.62
C TYR A 216 0.42 28.98 -9.24
N ASP A 217 1.54 29.42 -9.81
CA ASP A 217 1.62 30.69 -10.53
C ASP A 217 0.89 30.67 -11.88
N ALA A 218 0.63 29.48 -12.44
CA ALA A 218 -0.13 29.28 -13.67
C ALA A 218 -1.02 28.04 -13.58
N VAL A 219 -2.13 28.04 -14.29
CA VAL A 219 -2.98 26.86 -14.48
C VAL A 219 -2.67 26.26 -15.85
N THR A 220 -2.28 24.99 -15.85
CA THR A 220 -1.97 24.23 -17.05
C THR A 220 -2.82 22.96 -17.08
N ASP A 221 -2.99 22.36 -18.26
CA ASP A 221 -3.68 21.08 -18.37
C ASP A 221 -2.85 20.00 -17.68
N SER A 222 -3.42 19.37 -16.66
CA SER A 222 -2.82 18.23 -15.99
C SER A 222 -3.12 16.95 -16.76
N ALA A 223 -2.12 16.30 -17.30
CA ALA A 223 -2.26 14.95 -17.83
C ALA A 223 -2.62 13.95 -16.69
N ASP A 224 -3.47 12.97 -17.00
CA ASP A 224 -3.78 11.88 -16.08
C ASP A 224 -2.49 11.08 -15.77
N ARG A 225 -2.28 10.73 -14.49
CA ARG A 225 -1.08 9.98 -14.06
C ARG A 225 -1.05 8.54 -14.53
N GLY A 226 -2.17 7.99 -14.95
CA GLY A 226 -2.34 6.56 -15.13
C GLY A 226 -2.30 5.80 -13.78
N THR A 227 -2.81 4.58 -13.78
CA THR A 227 -2.71 3.68 -12.62
C THR A 227 -1.47 2.80 -12.80
N PRO A 228 -0.51 2.78 -11.87
CA PRO A 228 0.63 1.88 -11.98
C PRO A 228 0.17 0.42 -11.95
N GLU A 229 0.83 -0.44 -12.71
CA GLU A 229 0.54 -1.89 -12.75
C GLU A 229 0.68 -2.53 -11.37
N MET A 230 1.63 -2.06 -10.57
CA MET A 230 1.83 -2.45 -9.18
C MET A 230 2.12 -1.20 -8.35
N PRO A 231 1.39 -1.00 -7.23
CA PRO A 231 1.63 0.17 -6.39
C PRO A 231 3.04 0.14 -5.79
N GLU A 232 3.71 1.29 -5.82
CA GLU A 232 4.94 1.47 -5.06
C GLU A 232 4.58 1.49 -3.58
N CYS A 233 5.22 0.63 -2.80
CA CYS A 233 4.96 0.52 -1.36
C CYS A 233 6.23 0.15 -0.61
N ALA A 234 6.40 0.73 0.56
CA ALA A 234 7.41 0.34 1.53
C ALA A 234 6.87 0.50 2.96
N ALA A 235 7.41 -0.27 3.88
CA ALA A 235 7.19 -0.08 5.31
C ALA A 235 8.54 0.17 5.98
N CYS A 236 8.57 1.02 6.99
CA CYS A 236 9.74 1.28 7.80
C CYS A 236 9.37 1.13 9.28
N GLN A 237 10.11 0.30 9.98
CA GLN A 237 10.03 0.17 11.43
C GLN A 237 11.05 1.11 12.06
N TYR A 238 10.59 1.97 12.96
CA TYR A 238 11.43 2.74 13.85
C TYR A 238 11.65 1.95 15.14
N SER A 239 12.88 1.88 15.60
CA SER A 239 13.27 1.19 16.84
C SER A 239 13.72 2.20 17.90
N ASP A 240 13.59 1.83 19.17
CA ASP A 240 13.90 2.70 20.32
C ASP A 240 15.40 3.07 20.45
N ASP A 241 16.28 2.42 19.68
CA ASP A 241 17.71 2.69 19.57
C ASP A 241 18.08 3.61 18.38
N ASP A 242 17.09 4.33 17.84
CA ASP A 242 17.22 5.21 16.67
C ASP A 242 17.68 4.48 15.40
N THR A 243 17.38 3.18 15.27
CA THR A 243 17.61 2.42 14.04
C THR A 243 16.34 2.25 13.21
N LEU A 244 16.52 2.12 11.89
CA LEU A 244 15.45 1.93 10.94
C LEU A 244 15.55 0.56 10.27
N THR A 245 14.42 -0.15 10.17
CA THR A 245 14.31 -1.35 9.33
C THR A 245 13.32 -1.09 8.20
N VAL A 246 13.82 -0.99 6.97
CA VAL A 246 13.03 -0.71 5.76
C VAL A 246 12.69 -2.01 5.06
N TYR A 247 11.40 -2.31 4.90
CA TYR A 247 10.87 -3.44 4.16
C TYR A 247 10.53 -3.00 2.74
N THR A 248 11.10 -3.66 1.74
CA THR A 248 11.01 -3.24 0.35
C THR A 248 10.85 -4.40 -0.63
N ASN A 249 10.21 -4.13 -1.77
CA ASN A 249 10.25 -4.97 -2.96
C ASN A 249 11.45 -4.62 -3.87
N GLY A 250 12.22 -3.60 -3.54
CA GLY A 250 13.39 -3.16 -4.29
C GLY A 250 14.51 -4.20 -4.29
N ARG A 251 15.32 -4.21 -5.36
CA ARG A 251 16.41 -5.20 -5.54
C ARG A 251 17.78 -4.67 -5.13
N ASP A 252 17.96 -3.36 -5.15
CA ASP A 252 19.24 -2.72 -4.85
C ASP A 252 19.28 -2.19 -3.43
N GLU A 253 19.47 -3.12 -2.49
CA GLU A 253 19.49 -2.80 -1.04
C GLU A 253 20.55 -1.73 -0.71
N LYS A 254 21.72 -1.78 -1.37
CA LYS A 254 22.80 -0.82 -1.12
C LYS A 254 22.40 0.59 -1.55
N LYS A 255 21.79 0.72 -2.74
CA LYS A 255 21.31 2.01 -3.24
C LYS A 255 20.17 2.56 -2.38
N ILE A 256 19.22 1.71 -1.98
CA ILE A 256 18.09 2.10 -1.11
C ILE A 256 18.61 2.61 0.23
N ARG A 257 19.54 1.87 0.87
CA ARG A 257 20.17 2.26 2.13
C ARG A 257 20.87 3.62 2.00
N ALA A 258 21.71 3.78 1.01
CA ALA A 258 22.42 5.05 0.77
C ALA A 258 21.46 6.22 0.52
N SER A 259 20.38 6.01 -0.25
CA SER A 259 19.37 7.05 -0.49
C SER A 259 18.61 7.43 0.78
N CYS A 260 18.24 6.45 1.63
CA CYS A 260 17.62 6.74 2.92
C CYS A 260 18.59 7.49 3.85
N ALA A 261 19.84 7.06 3.95
CA ALA A 261 20.85 7.70 4.79
C ALA A 261 21.11 9.14 4.36
N ALA A 262 21.22 9.40 3.05
CA ALA A 262 21.39 10.76 2.51
C ALA A 262 20.20 11.66 2.82
N ALA A 263 18.98 11.18 2.63
CA ALA A 263 17.77 11.94 2.89
C ALA A 263 17.58 12.30 4.38
N LEU A 264 18.00 11.41 5.26
CA LEU A 264 17.87 11.57 6.71
C LEU A 264 19.10 12.24 7.36
N ASN A 265 20.19 12.35 6.64
CA ASN A 265 21.49 12.78 7.16
C ASN A 265 21.96 11.95 8.38
N ILE A 266 21.84 10.62 8.27
CA ILE A 266 22.26 9.64 9.30
C ILE A 266 23.22 8.62 8.69
N PRO A 267 24.00 7.87 9.51
CA PRO A 267 24.87 6.79 9.04
C PRO A 267 24.09 5.64 8.36
N GLU A 268 24.69 5.03 7.34
CA GLU A 268 24.10 3.87 6.66
C GLU A 268 23.95 2.64 7.58
N GLU A 269 24.78 2.52 8.62
CA GLU A 269 24.75 1.45 9.62
C GLU A 269 23.49 1.46 10.48
N ASP A 270 22.81 2.61 10.61
CA ASP A 270 21.58 2.75 11.36
C ASP A 270 20.35 2.31 10.52
N ILE A 271 20.55 1.93 9.26
CA ILE A 271 19.51 1.53 8.34
C ILE A 271 19.70 0.07 7.89
N LYS A 272 18.75 -0.77 8.29
CA LYS A 272 18.64 -2.15 7.83
C LYS A 272 17.63 -2.24 6.70
N ILE A 273 18.00 -2.90 5.61
CA ILE A 273 17.08 -3.20 4.50
C ILE A 273 16.65 -4.67 4.58
N VAL A 274 15.36 -4.90 4.47
CA VAL A 274 14.75 -6.23 4.41
C VAL A 274 13.98 -6.34 3.09
N ALA A 275 14.58 -7.02 2.12
CA ALA A 275 13.91 -7.29 0.86
C ALA A 275 12.82 -8.34 1.03
N THR A 276 11.63 -8.06 0.52
CA THR A 276 10.57 -9.06 0.46
C THR A 276 10.83 -10.04 -0.69
N PRO A 277 10.30 -11.28 -0.62
CA PRO A 277 10.58 -12.33 -1.62
C PRO A 277 10.19 -11.98 -3.05
N VAL A 278 9.38 -10.94 -3.24
CA VAL A 278 8.87 -10.53 -4.55
C VAL A 278 9.69 -9.36 -5.07
N PRO A 279 10.42 -9.50 -6.18
CA PRO A 279 10.98 -8.36 -6.86
C PRO A 279 9.82 -7.55 -7.49
N GLY A 280 9.74 -6.30 -7.10
CA GLY A 280 8.70 -5.36 -7.53
C GLY A 280 9.29 -4.09 -8.11
N CYS A 281 8.77 -2.96 -7.75
CA CYS A 281 9.03 -1.63 -8.27
C CYS A 281 10.48 -1.24 -8.52
N LYS A 282 10.67 -0.43 -9.56
CA LYS A 282 11.98 0.14 -9.92
C LYS A 282 12.34 1.39 -9.13
N SER A 283 11.40 1.98 -8.39
CA SER A 283 11.66 3.21 -7.66
C SER A 283 12.19 2.91 -6.26
N GLY A 284 13.03 3.79 -5.74
CA GLY A 284 13.45 3.80 -4.35
C GLY A 284 12.74 4.89 -3.54
N ARG A 285 11.67 5.49 -4.08
CA ARG A 285 10.97 6.63 -3.43
C ARG A 285 10.16 6.22 -2.23
N ALA A 286 9.41 5.12 -2.35
CA ALA A 286 8.56 4.64 -1.27
C ALA A 286 9.38 4.32 -0.02
N GLU A 287 10.57 3.74 -0.21
CA GLU A 287 11.49 3.39 0.86
C GLU A 287 12.01 4.65 1.58
N VAL A 288 12.45 5.65 0.82
CA VAL A 288 12.93 6.90 1.39
C VAL A 288 11.81 7.64 2.12
N PHE A 289 10.59 7.69 1.56
CA PHE A 289 9.45 8.31 2.24
C PHE A 289 9.04 7.55 3.50
N ALA A 290 9.06 6.22 3.49
CA ALA A 290 8.78 5.45 4.70
C ALA A 290 9.83 5.70 5.79
N ALA A 291 11.11 5.73 5.42
CA ALA A 291 12.20 6.03 6.33
C ALA A 291 12.13 7.47 6.87
N LEU A 292 11.86 8.45 5.99
CA LEU A 292 11.73 9.86 6.35
C LEU A 292 10.62 10.09 7.38
N VAL A 293 9.41 9.55 7.11
CA VAL A 293 8.29 9.69 8.03
C VAL A 293 8.58 8.97 9.35
N ALA A 294 9.13 7.75 9.28
CA ALA A 294 9.47 7.00 10.48
C ALA A 294 10.47 7.76 11.38
N TRP A 295 11.47 8.37 10.77
CA TRP A 295 12.48 9.17 11.48
C TRP A 295 11.91 10.45 12.10
N LEU A 296 11.17 11.24 11.31
CA LEU A 296 10.63 12.52 11.77
C LEU A 296 9.53 12.36 12.84
N THR A 297 8.73 11.30 12.75
CA THR A 297 7.63 11.07 13.70
C THR A 297 8.02 10.15 14.86
N GLN A 298 9.19 9.50 14.81
CA GLN A 298 9.60 8.45 15.74
C GLN A 298 8.55 7.33 15.86
N GLN A 299 7.87 7.04 14.75
CA GLN A 299 6.88 5.98 14.64
C GLN A 299 7.16 5.15 13.40
N SER A 300 6.81 3.88 13.43
CA SER A 300 6.87 3.08 12.21
C SER A 300 5.95 3.65 11.13
N ALA A 301 6.32 3.57 9.87
CA ALA A 301 5.58 4.18 8.77
C ALA A 301 5.34 3.20 7.62
N LYS A 302 4.19 3.32 6.95
CA LYS A 302 3.86 2.57 5.75
C LYS A 302 3.40 3.53 4.65
N VAL A 303 4.14 3.53 3.55
CA VAL A 303 3.87 4.36 2.37
C VAL A 303 3.28 3.50 1.27
N LYS A 304 2.24 4.03 0.62
CA LYS A 304 1.65 3.46 -0.58
C LYS A 304 1.29 4.57 -1.57
N PHE A 305 1.73 4.39 -2.83
CA PHE A 305 1.47 5.28 -3.96
C PHE A 305 0.19 4.92 -4.70
#